data_1c3b45b18757a94ac2fb3c24d1b37a26
#
_entry.id   1c3b45b18757a94ac2fb3c24d1b37a26
#
_cell.length_a   1.000
_cell.length_b   1.000
_cell.length_c   1.000
_cell.angle_alpha   90.00
_cell.angle_beta   90.00
_cell.angle_gamma   90.00
#
_symmetry.space_group_name_H-M   'P 1'
#
loop_
_entity.id
_entity.type
_entity.pdbx_description
1 polymer ?
#
loop_
_entity_poly.entity_id
_entity_poly.type
_entity_poly.pdbx_seq_one_letter_code
_entity_poly.pdbx_strand_id
1 'polypeptide(L)'
;MGLRNLNQSVLDKNPGKWTNRVVIGTPMTGNVRAEWVFARYGQTIPTNWSHVDVIQFMSSYIPLEYQVADAENLIAKVVVXXXXKDFEWLFFIESDNVLPPNTFVKMNEYMIEAKYPFVSGLYFTKSVPPEPLIYREKGKGYFDKWKLGEKVWAAGVPFGCALIHGSLIKALWKESPEYMVGNTLTRRVFDTPAQSWNDPETGAWLSNAGTSDLRFCERVINDKIFEKAGWGKFQKMKFPFLVDTSIFVKHIDNQGIQ
;
A
#
# COMPACT_ATOMS: atom_id res chain seq x y z
N MET A 1 25.97 -23.63 -16.44
CA MET A 1 25.44 -23.50 -15.07
C MET A 1 24.00 -23.04 -15.17
N GLY A 2 23.06 -23.80 -14.68
CA GLY A 2 21.63 -23.47 -14.82
C GLY A 2 21.19 -22.40 -13.83
N LEU A 3 20.11 -21.70 -14.18
CA LEU A 3 19.53 -20.65 -13.33
C LEU A 3 19.26 -21.12 -11.88
N ARG A 4 18.92 -22.40 -11.72
CA ARG A 4 18.69 -23.00 -10.39
C ARG A 4 19.92 -22.90 -9.48
N ASN A 5 21.12 -23.17 -10.03
CA ASN A 5 22.34 -23.13 -9.21
C ASN A 5 22.71 -21.70 -8.81
N LEU A 6 22.46 -20.74 -9.70
CA LEU A 6 22.72 -19.33 -9.38
C LEU A 6 21.79 -18.85 -8.25
N ASN A 7 20.50 -19.18 -8.35
CA ASN A 7 19.52 -18.78 -7.36
C ASN A 7 19.78 -19.44 -6.01
N GLN A 8 20.19 -20.71 -5.99
CA GLN A 8 20.51 -21.40 -4.75
C GLN A 8 21.67 -20.72 -4.01
N SER A 9 22.71 -20.32 -4.76
CA SER A 9 23.85 -19.65 -4.13
C SER A 9 23.48 -18.30 -3.51
N VAL A 10 22.51 -17.61 -4.13
CA VAL A 10 21.98 -16.33 -3.59
C VAL A 10 21.14 -16.59 -2.32
N LEU A 11 20.29 -17.63 -2.38
CA LEU A 11 19.46 -18.01 -1.23
C LEU A 11 20.32 -18.44 -0.04
N ASP A 12 21.40 -19.19 -0.30
CA ASP A 12 22.32 -19.63 0.74
C ASP A 12 23.01 -18.46 1.44
N LYS A 13 23.28 -17.38 0.69
CA LYS A 13 23.91 -16.17 1.25
C LYS A 13 22.93 -15.30 2.03
N ASN A 14 21.65 -15.38 1.69
CA ASN A 14 20.61 -14.54 2.29
C ASN A 14 19.40 -15.39 2.70
N PRO A 15 19.61 -16.36 3.59
CA PRO A 15 18.53 -17.25 4.00
C PRO A 15 17.40 -16.46 4.67
N GLY A 16 16.18 -16.67 4.19
CA GLY A 16 15.00 -16.01 4.69
C GLY A 16 14.67 -14.69 4.01
N LYS A 17 15.62 -14.05 3.36
CA LYS A 17 15.36 -12.76 2.67
C LYS A 17 14.86 -12.95 1.24
N TRP A 18 15.25 -14.05 0.62
CA TRP A 18 14.87 -14.35 -0.76
C TRP A 18 13.61 -15.20 -0.86
N THR A 19 13.05 -15.56 0.28
CA THR A 19 11.79 -16.30 0.36
C THR A 19 10.58 -15.40 0.62
N ASN A 20 10.79 -14.09 0.70
CA ASN A 20 9.71 -13.15 0.92
C ASN A 20 8.66 -13.27 -0.18
N ARG A 21 7.41 -13.34 0.23
CA ARG A 21 6.27 -13.44 -0.68
C ARG A 21 5.56 -12.11 -0.73
N VAL A 22 5.33 -11.62 -1.94
CA VAL A 22 4.63 -10.35 -2.15
C VAL A 22 3.36 -10.58 -2.97
N VAL A 23 2.26 -10.01 -2.51
CA VAL A 23 1.07 -9.87 -3.34
C VAL A 23 0.94 -8.41 -3.76
N ILE A 24 0.75 -8.20 -5.06
CA ILE A 24 0.45 -6.87 -5.61
C ILE A 24 -1.07 -6.75 -5.66
N GLY A 25 -1.61 -5.84 -4.87
CA GLY A 25 -3.04 -5.59 -4.77
C GLY A 25 -3.42 -4.35 -5.55
N THR A 26 -4.39 -4.48 -6.45
CA THR A 26 -4.88 -3.34 -7.24
C THR A 26 -6.40 -3.27 -7.13
N PRO A 27 -6.92 -2.40 -6.24
CA PRO A 27 -8.36 -2.07 -6.32
C PRO A 27 -8.65 -1.46 -7.69
N MET A 28 -9.67 -1.96 -8.39
CA MET A 28 -9.90 -1.55 -9.78
C MET A 28 -11.38 -1.48 -10.10
N THR A 29 -11.78 -0.43 -10.79
CA THR A 29 -13.17 -0.26 -11.24
C THR A 29 -13.50 -1.08 -12.48
N GLY A 30 -12.49 -1.60 -13.18
CA GLY A 30 -12.66 -2.44 -14.36
C GLY A 30 -12.07 -1.81 -15.62
N ASN A 31 -12.14 -0.50 -15.74
CA ASN A 31 -11.56 0.22 -16.87
C ASN A 31 -10.29 0.92 -16.45
N VAL A 32 -9.23 0.74 -17.23
CA VAL A 32 -7.94 1.38 -16.95
C VAL A 32 -7.42 2.06 -18.20
N ARG A 33 -6.63 3.08 -18.00
CA ARG A 33 -5.98 3.81 -19.08
C ARG A 33 -4.72 3.07 -19.56
N ALA A 34 -4.41 3.26 -20.83
CA ALA A 34 -3.22 2.63 -21.43
C ALA A 34 -1.93 3.02 -20.70
N GLU A 35 -1.85 4.27 -20.22
CA GLU A 35 -0.69 4.77 -19.48
C GLU A 35 -0.44 3.94 -18.22
N TRP A 36 -1.50 3.57 -17.50
CA TRP A 36 -1.39 2.70 -16.34
C TRP A 36 -0.89 1.31 -16.75
N VAL A 37 -1.46 0.75 -17.83
CA VAL A 37 -1.06 -0.57 -18.32
C VAL A 37 0.43 -0.57 -18.66
N PHE A 38 0.88 0.42 -19.42
CA PHE A 38 2.30 0.53 -19.77
C PHE A 38 3.19 0.69 -18.54
N ALA A 39 2.78 1.52 -17.58
CA ALA A 39 3.56 1.73 -16.36
C ALA A 39 3.60 0.47 -15.49
N ARG A 40 2.46 -0.23 -15.36
CA ARG A 40 2.35 -1.42 -14.50
C ARG A 40 3.13 -2.60 -15.07
N TYR A 41 3.02 -2.83 -16.36
CA TYR A 41 3.66 -3.97 -17.02
C TYR A 41 5.02 -3.63 -17.65
N GLY A 42 5.38 -2.36 -17.72
CA GLY A 42 6.69 -1.89 -18.13
C GLY A 42 7.73 -1.83 -17.00
N GLN A 43 7.38 -2.37 -15.82
CA GLN A 43 8.30 -2.37 -14.68
C GLN A 43 9.49 -3.31 -14.91
N THR A 44 10.66 -2.89 -14.46
CA THR A 44 11.81 -3.78 -14.33
C THR A 44 11.53 -4.77 -13.21
N ILE A 45 11.39 -6.04 -13.56
CA ILE A 45 11.09 -7.08 -12.58
C ILE A 45 12.39 -7.52 -11.87
N PRO A 46 12.45 -7.43 -10.54
CA PRO A 46 13.62 -7.94 -9.81
C PRO A 46 13.85 -9.43 -10.09
N THR A 47 15.11 -9.84 -10.22
CA THR A 47 15.45 -11.22 -10.57
C THR A 47 14.99 -12.24 -9.54
N ASN A 48 14.78 -11.81 -8.30
CA ASN A 48 14.27 -12.69 -7.24
C ASN A 48 12.73 -12.75 -7.20
N TRP A 49 12.02 -11.94 -8.01
CA TRP A 49 10.55 -12.02 -8.11
C TRP A 49 10.16 -13.05 -9.15
N SER A 50 9.22 -13.93 -8.80
CA SER A 50 8.79 -15.02 -9.68
C SER A 50 7.38 -15.45 -9.30
N HIS A 51 6.65 -15.99 -10.26
CA HIS A 51 5.39 -16.67 -10.00
C HIS A 51 5.61 -18.12 -9.58
N VAL A 52 6.87 -18.57 -9.56
CA VAL A 52 7.24 -19.92 -9.14
C VAL A 52 7.72 -19.88 -7.69
N ASP A 53 7.19 -20.76 -6.86
CA ASP A 53 7.45 -20.80 -5.42
C ASP A 53 8.92 -21.06 -5.04
N VAL A 54 9.73 -21.49 -6.01
CA VAL A 54 11.12 -21.88 -5.76
C VAL A 54 12.00 -20.68 -5.41
N ILE A 55 11.65 -19.48 -5.92
CA ILE A 55 12.43 -18.28 -5.64
C ILE A 55 11.61 -17.40 -4.70
N GLN A 56 11.27 -16.22 -5.13
CA GLN A 56 10.35 -15.38 -4.39
C GLN A 56 9.01 -15.36 -5.10
N PHE A 57 7.97 -15.69 -4.36
CA PHE A 57 6.65 -15.74 -4.95
C PHE A 57 6.06 -14.33 -5.06
N MET A 58 5.73 -13.94 -6.29
CA MET A 58 4.99 -12.72 -6.57
C MET A 58 3.63 -13.10 -7.13
N SER A 59 2.58 -12.57 -6.55
CA SER A 59 1.22 -12.77 -7.04
C SER A 59 0.55 -11.42 -7.26
N SER A 60 -0.43 -11.38 -8.14
CA SER A 60 -1.26 -10.19 -8.34
C SER A 60 -2.71 -10.53 -8.06
N TYR A 61 -3.41 -9.64 -7.37
CA TYR A 61 -4.83 -9.81 -7.09
C TYR A 61 -5.55 -8.48 -7.37
N ILE A 62 -6.52 -8.56 -8.26
CA ILE A 62 -7.23 -7.39 -8.77
C ILE A 62 -8.73 -7.60 -8.57
N PRO A 63 -9.29 -7.19 -7.43
CA PRO A 63 -10.74 -7.22 -7.25
C PRO A 63 -11.39 -6.12 -8.08
N LEU A 64 -12.34 -6.52 -8.94
CA LEU A 64 -12.99 -5.62 -9.90
C LEU A 64 -14.36 -5.19 -9.40
N GLU A 65 -14.67 -3.92 -9.61
CA GLU A 65 -16.02 -3.34 -9.45
C GLU A 65 -16.52 -3.29 -8.00
N TYR A 66 -15.61 -3.37 -7.04
CA TYR A 66 -15.94 -3.19 -5.62
C TYR A 66 -15.66 -1.74 -5.19
N GLN A 67 -16.32 -1.31 -4.12
CA GLN A 67 -15.92 -0.09 -3.43
C GLN A 67 -14.47 -0.24 -2.96
N VAL A 68 -13.71 0.86 -2.92
CA VAL A 68 -12.27 0.82 -2.68
C VAL A 68 -11.93 0.04 -1.40
N ALA A 69 -12.57 0.39 -0.28
CA ALA A 69 -12.30 -0.29 0.99
C ALA A 69 -12.67 -1.79 0.94
N ASP A 70 -13.74 -2.16 0.23
CA ASP A 70 -14.12 -3.57 0.07
C ASP A 70 -13.08 -4.32 -0.77
N ALA A 71 -12.63 -3.71 -1.86
CA ALA A 71 -11.55 -4.29 -2.68
C ALA A 71 -10.28 -4.48 -1.86
N GLU A 72 -9.90 -3.47 -1.07
CA GLU A 72 -8.74 -3.54 -0.17
C GLU A 72 -8.89 -4.66 0.87
N ASN A 73 -10.10 -4.86 1.39
CA ASN A 73 -10.37 -5.93 2.37
C ASN A 73 -10.30 -7.32 1.74
N LEU A 74 -10.70 -7.46 0.47
CA LEU A 74 -10.50 -8.70 -0.29
C LEU A 74 -9.00 -8.95 -0.52
N ILE A 75 -8.23 -7.91 -0.81
CA ILE A 75 -6.76 -8.00 -0.95
C ILE A 75 -6.14 -8.40 0.40
N ALA A 76 -6.57 -7.78 1.50
CA ALA A 76 -6.09 -8.13 2.84
C ALA A 76 -6.34 -9.60 3.16
N LYS A 77 -7.51 -10.12 2.76
CA LYS A 77 -7.84 -11.54 2.93
C LYS A 77 -6.81 -12.44 2.21
N VAL A 78 -6.39 -12.06 1.01
CA VAL A 78 -5.35 -12.82 0.28
C VAL A 78 -4.04 -12.84 1.05
N VAL A 79 -3.66 -11.69 1.63
CA VAL A 79 -2.43 -11.59 2.44
C VAL A 79 -2.48 -12.48 3.68
N VAL A 80 -3.61 -12.54 4.31
CA VAL A 80 -3.77 -13.26 5.58
C VAL A 80 -4.19 -14.70 5.41
N UNK A 81 -5.07 -14.89 4.66
CA UNK A 81 -5.75 -16.16 4.52
C UNK A 81 -5.21 -16.98 3.35
N UNK A 82 -4.35 -16.58 2.62
CA UNK A 82 -3.82 -17.33 1.53
C UNK A 82 -3.32 -18.65 1.98
N UNK A 83 -4.13 -19.35 2.18
CA UNK A 83 -4.09 -20.66 2.64
C UNK A 83 -2.86 -21.42 2.31
N UNK A 84 -2.06 -21.45 2.53
CA UNK A 84 -0.83 -22.06 2.28
C UNK A 84 0.27 -21.15 1.87
N LYS A 85 -0.11 -20.06 1.57
CA LYS A 85 0.99 -19.16 1.13
C LYS A 85 0.92 -17.87 1.96
N ASP A 86 1.68 -17.79 3.01
CA ASP A 86 1.77 -16.61 3.87
C ASP A 86 2.53 -15.50 3.12
N PHE A 87 1.81 -14.47 2.69
CA PHE A 87 2.46 -13.30 2.10
C PHE A 87 3.10 -12.46 3.18
N GLU A 88 4.37 -12.16 2.98
CA GLU A 88 5.14 -11.32 3.89
C GLU A 88 4.93 -9.85 3.59
N TRP A 89 4.63 -9.53 2.32
CA TRP A 89 4.44 -8.16 1.87
C TRP A 89 3.18 -8.01 1.03
N LEU A 90 2.53 -6.87 1.20
CA LEU A 90 1.47 -6.37 0.33
C LEU A 90 1.98 -5.12 -0.36
N PHE A 91 1.88 -5.09 -1.68
CA PHE A 91 2.23 -3.90 -2.46
C PHE A 91 0.96 -3.40 -3.14
N PHE A 92 0.41 -2.30 -2.66
CA PHE A 92 -0.73 -1.65 -3.29
C PHE A 92 -0.27 -0.81 -4.47
N ILE A 93 -0.99 -0.93 -5.59
CA ILE A 93 -0.83 -0.10 -6.78
C ILE A 93 -2.25 0.25 -7.26
N GLU A 94 -2.67 1.48 -7.08
CA GLU A 94 -4.00 1.89 -7.56
C GLU A 94 -4.02 2.04 -9.08
N SER A 95 -5.22 1.88 -9.66
CA SER A 95 -5.41 1.81 -11.12
C SER A 95 -5.32 3.16 -11.82
N ASP A 96 -5.11 4.24 -11.08
CA ASP A 96 -4.92 5.60 -11.61
C ASP A 96 -3.53 6.17 -11.32
N ASN A 97 -2.56 5.29 -10.99
CA ASN A 97 -1.20 5.70 -10.67
C ASN A 97 -0.20 5.17 -11.69
N VAL A 98 0.59 6.07 -12.28
CA VAL A 98 1.65 5.76 -13.24
C VAL A 98 2.97 5.66 -12.49
N LEU A 99 3.47 4.44 -12.35
CA LEU A 99 4.70 4.15 -11.62
C LEU A 99 5.93 4.45 -12.48
N PRO A 100 7.01 5.01 -11.91
CA PRO A 100 8.29 5.03 -12.62
C PRO A 100 8.81 3.60 -12.88
N PRO A 101 9.57 3.37 -13.96
CA PRO A 101 9.93 2.00 -14.41
C PRO A 101 10.73 1.16 -13.41
N ASN A 102 11.41 1.77 -12.45
CA ASN A 102 12.25 1.08 -11.47
C ASN A 102 11.56 0.91 -10.10
N THR A 103 10.26 1.17 -10.01
CA THR A 103 9.55 1.10 -8.74
C THR A 103 9.65 -0.29 -8.11
N PHE A 104 9.48 -1.36 -8.91
CA PHE A 104 9.55 -2.72 -8.37
C PHE A 104 10.94 -3.04 -7.82
N VAL A 105 11.99 -2.57 -8.49
CA VAL A 105 13.37 -2.77 -8.02
C VAL A 105 13.56 -2.06 -6.66
N LYS A 106 13.13 -0.81 -6.56
CA LYS A 106 13.25 -0.04 -5.30
C LYS A 106 12.44 -0.65 -4.16
N MET A 107 11.21 -1.09 -4.45
CA MET A 107 10.37 -1.73 -3.41
C MET A 107 10.98 -3.07 -2.97
N ASN A 108 11.59 -3.82 -3.90
CA ASN A 108 12.28 -5.06 -3.57
C ASN A 108 13.49 -4.82 -2.65
N GLU A 109 14.20 -3.71 -2.82
CA GLU A 109 15.30 -3.34 -1.92
C GLU A 109 14.76 -3.17 -0.48
N TYR A 110 13.62 -2.50 -0.32
CA TYR A 110 12.98 -2.35 0.99
C TYR A 110 12.54 -3.70 1.57
N MET A 111 12.05 -4.61 0.74
CA MET A 111 11.68 -5.96 1.18
C MET A 111 12.91 -6.74 1.66
N ILE A 112 14.02 -6.66 0.92
CA ILE A 112 15.27 -7.34 1.28
C ILE A 112 15.85 -6.75 2.58
N GLU A 113 15.84 -5.43 2.71
CA GLU A 113 16.31 -4.77 3.93
C GLU A 113 15.44 -5.11 5.15
N ALA A 114 14.15 -5.23 4.96
CA ALA A 114 13.15 -5.50 6.00
C ALA A 114 13.31 -4.58 7.22
N LYS A 115 13.63 -3.31 6.97
CA LYS A 115 13.84 -2.31 8.04
C LYS A 115 12.60 -1.47 8.34
N TYR A 116 11.69 -1.36 7.37
CA TYR A 116 10.55 -0.47 7.42
C TYR A 116 9.26 -1.27 7.16
N PRO A 117 8.30 -1.23 8.07
CA PRO A 117 7.06 -2.00 7.88
C PRO A 117 6.09 -1.35 6.90
N PHE A 118 6.36 -0.12 6.48
CA PHE A 118 5.53 0.60 5.53
C PHE A 118 6.40 1.60 4.75
N VAL A 119 6.30 1.53 3.42
CA VAL A 119 6.99 2.47 2.51
C VAL A 119 6.01 2.88 1.42
N SER A 120 5.86 4.19 1.20
CA SER A 120 5.05 4.73 0.10
C SER A 120 5.96 5.46 -0.90
N GLY A 121 5.57 5.44 -2.17
CA GLY A 121 6.10 6.40 -3.14
C GLY A 121 5.46 7.77 -2.93
N LEU A 122 6.07 8.78 -3.52
CA LEU A 122 5.54 10.14 -3.52
C LEU A 122 4.58 10.31 -4.68
N TYR A 123 3.39 10.82 -4.42
CA TYR A 123 2.52 11.33 -5.48
C TYR A 123 1.64 12.47 -4.96
N PHE A 124 0.91 13.08 -5.88
CA PHE A 124 0.20 14.33 -5.64
C PHE A 124 -1.29 14.16 -5.84
N THR A 125 -2.08 15.05 -5.28
CA THR A 125 -3.51 15.13 -5.53
C THR A 125 -3.78 15.48 -7.00
N LYS A 126 -5.01 15.25 -7.44
CA LYS A 126 -5.48 15.68 -8.77
C LYS A 126 -6.01 17.12 -8.75
N SER A 127 -5.76 17.86 -7.66
CA SER A 127 -6.17 19.27 -7.54
C SER A 127 -5.24 20.19 -8.34
N VAL A 128 -5.69 21.40 -8.54
CA VAL A 128 -4.88 22.46 -9.16
C VAL A 128 -4.78 23.62 -8.16
N PRO A 129 -3.59 23.92 -7.63
CA PRO A 129 -2.33 23.23 -7.84
C PRO A 129 -2.29 21.84 -7.18
N PRO A 130 -1.46 20.93 -7.69
CA PRO A 130 -1.33 19.61 -7.07
C PRO A 130 -0.60 19.69 -5.72
N GLU A 131 -1.04 18.91 -4.76
CA GLU A 131 -0.51 18.89 -3.39
C GLU A 131 0.12 17.53 -3.08
N PRO A 132 1.32 17.48 -2.47
CA PRO A 132 1.94 16.20 -2.13
C PRO A 132 1.14 15.46 -1.06
N LEU A 133 0.90 14.19 -1.28
CA LEU A 133 0.08 13.38 -0.38
C LEU A 133 0.92 12.84 0.79
N ILE A 134 1.49 13.76 1.57
CA ILE A 134 2.29 13.49 2.77
C ILE A 134 1.64 14.26 3.93
N TYR A 135 1.08 13.54 4.90
CA TYR A 135 0.36 14.17 6.00
C TYR A 135 1.08 13.94 7.33
N ARG A 136 1.31 15.00 8.09
CA ARG A 136 1.97 14.93 9.41
C ARG A 136 1.03 15.20 10.57
N GLU A 137 0.09 16.10 10.38
CA GLU A 137 -0.84 16.48 11.44
C GLU A 137 -2.26 16.58 10.86
N LYS A 138 -3.21 15.99 11.57
CA LYS A 138 -4.62 16.01 11.15
C LYS A 138 -5.12 17.46 11.05
N GLY A 139 -5.73 17.80 9.93
CA GLY A 139 -6.30 19.13 9.70
C GLY A 139 -5.29 20.22 9.34
N LYS A 140 -4.00 19.89 9.19
CA LYS A 140 -2.98 20.88 8.83
C LYS A 140 -2.58 20.83 7.34
N GLY A 141 -3.27 20.02 6.56
CA GLY A 141 -2.95 19.87 5.14
C GLY A 141 -1.70 19.02 4.93
N TYR A 142 -1.13 19.17 3.77
CA TYR A 142 0.03 18.40 3.34
C TYR A 142 1.34 18.97 3.90
N PHE A 143 2.38 18.13 3.92
CA PHE A 143 3.74 18.53 4.31
C PHE A 143 4.59 18.68 3.06
N ASP A 144 5.19 19.86 2.86
CA ASP A 144 5.91 20.25 1.67
C ASP A 144 7.41 20.53 1.88
N LYS A 145 7.91 20.42 3.13
CA LYS A 145 9.31 20.72 3.43
C LYS A 145 10.20 19.50 3.24
N TRP A 146 10.44 19.15 1.98
CA TRP A 146 11.29 18.02 1.56
C TRP A 146 11.88 18.32 0.18
N LYS A 147 12.88 17.53 -0.20
CA LYS A 147 13.49 17.57 -1.52
C LYS A 147 13.33 16.22 -2.21
N LEU A 148 13.26 16.25 -3.53
CA LEU A 148 13.16 15.02 -4.31
C LEU A 148 14.39 14.13 -4.04
N GLY A 149 14.15 12.85 -3.81
CA GLY A 149 15.18 11.88 -3.45
C GLY A 149 15.35 11.67 -1.95
N GLU A 150 14.67 12.48 -1.11
CA GLU A 150 14.73 12.30 0.34
C GLU A 150 13.74 11.25 0.83
N LYS A 151 14.05 10.68 1.98
CA LYS A 151 13.14 9.82 2.75
C LYS A 151 12.41 10.70 3.77
N VAL A 152 11.09 10.77 3.65
CA VAL A 152 10.24 11.66 4.46
C VAL A 152 9.34 10.83 5.37
N TRP A 153 9.24 11.23 6.62
CA TRP A 153 8.39 10.53 7.60
C TRP A 153 7.05 11.25 7.72
N ALA A 154 5.97 10.47 7.73
CA ALA A 154 4.58 10.96 7.74
C ALA A 154 3.75 10.23 8.79
N ALA A 155 2.63 10.86 9.21
CA ALA A 155 1.61 10.23 10.04
C ALA A 155 0.49 9.62 9.21
N GLY A 156 0.36 10.05 7.96
CA GLY A 156 -0.62 9.49 7.02
C GLY A 156 -0.10 9.58 5.61
N VAL A 157 -0.35 8.54 4.85
CA VAL A 157 0.08 8.40 3.45
C VAL A 157 -0.99 7.62 2.68
N PRO A 158 -1.16 7.88 1.39
CA PRO A 158 -2.12 7.12 0.59
C PRO A 158 -1.53 5.82 0.05
N PHE A 159 -2.38 5.00 -0.60
CA PHE A 159 -2.03 3.64 -1.01
C PHE A 159 -1.76 3.48 -2.51
N GLY A 160 -1.75 4.56 -3.27
CA GLY A 160 -1.53 4.48 -4.71
C GLY A 160 -0.23 3.80 -5.13
N CYS A 161 0.77 3.81 -4.23
CA CYS A 161 2.04 3.08 -4.41
C CYS A 161 2.60 2.81 -3.02
N ALA A 162 2.10 1.77 -2.34
CA ALA A 162 2.41 1.53 -0.92
C ALA A 162 2.80 0.08 -0.66
N LEU A 163 4.00 -0.11 -0.14
CA LEU A 163 4.52 -1.41 0.29
C LEU A 163 4.29 -1.56 1.80
N ILE A 164 3.55 -2.58 2.21
CA ILE A 164 3.12 -2.79 3.60
C ILE A 164 3.57 -4.19 4.03
N HIS A 165 4.26 -4.29 5.16
CA HIS A 165 4.62 -5.59 5.72
C HIS A 165 3.36 -6.31 6.18
N GLY A 166 3.20 -7.57 5.76
CA GLY A 166 2.00 -8.37 6.04
C GLY A 166 1.67 -8.53 7.51
N SER A 167 2.65 -8.36 8.41
CA SER A 167 2.38 -8.42 9.85
C SER A 167 1.43 -7.31 10.31
N LEU A 168 1.48 -6.11 9.68
CA LEU A 168 0.54 -5.03 10.01
C LEU A 168 -0.88 -5.42 9.60
N ILE A 169 -1.02 -5.98 8.40
CA ILE A 169 -2.31 -6.47 7.89
C ILE A 169 -2.85 -7.58 8.81
N LYS A 170 -2.00 -8.54 9.18
CA LYS A 170 -2.38 -9.67 10.06
C LYS A 170 -2.78 -9.19 11.46
N ALA A 171 -2.09 -8.18 12.00
CA ALA A 171 -2.45 -7.62 13.29
C ALA A 171 -3.81 -6.90 13.24
N LEU A 172 -4.02 -6.05 12.24
CA LEU A 172 -5.31 -5.38 12.04
C LEU A 172 -6.44 -6.38 11.76
N TRP A 173 -6.14 -7.42 10.98
CA TRP A 173 -7.11 -8.48 10.67
C TRP A 173 -7.69 -9.09 11.95
N LYS A 174 -6.84 -9.38 12.93
CA LYS A 174 -7.27 -9.97 14.22
C LYS A 174 -8.20 -9.03 15.01
N GLU A 175 -7.98 -7.73 14.88
CA GLU A 175 -8.76 -6.71 15.59
C GLU A 175 -10.03 -6.29 14.85
N SER A 176 -10.16 -6.67 13.58
CA SER A 176 -11.21 -6.16 12.69
C SER A 176 -12.44 -7.07 12.69
N PRO A 177 -13.66 -6.51 12.68
CA PRO A 177 -14.89 -7.31 12.61
C PRO A 177 -15.03 -8.00 11.26
N GLU A 178 -15.70 -9.13 11.27
CA GLU A 178 -16.05 -9.88 10.07
C GLU A 178 -17.25 -9.23 9.38
N TYR A 179 -17.26 -9.30 8.06
CA TYR A 179 -18.40 -8.88 7.24
C TYR A 179 -18.34 -9.53 5.86
N MET A 180 -19.42 -9.41 5.10
CA MET A 180 -19.52 -9.99 3.76
C MET A 180 -19.24 -8.92 2.69
N VAL A 181 -18.40 -9.27 1.72
CA VAL A 181 -18.24 -8.51 0.48
C VAL A 181 -18.71 -9.43 -0.65
N GLY A 182 -19.88 -9.15 -1.17
CA GLY A 182 -20.56 -10.09 -2.06
C GLY A 182 -20.78 -11.41 -1.31
N ASN A 183 -20.30 -12.50 -1.88
CA ASN A 183 -20.38 -13.84 -1.28
C ASN A 183 -19.10 -14.22 -0.53
N THR A 184 -18.21 -13.26 -0.25
CA THR A 184 -16.92 -13.53 0.38
C THR A 184 -16.91 -12.98 1.80
N LEU A 185 -16.77 -13.86 2.79
CA LEU A 185 -16.52 -13.44 4.17
C LEU A 185 -15.10 -12.89 4.29
N THR A 186 -14.97 -11.70 4.82
CA THR A 186 -13.68 -11.01 5.02
C THR A 186 -13.71 -10.24 6.35
N ARG A 187 -12.72 -9.38 6.59
CA ARG A 187 -12.69 -8.52 7.77
C ARG A 187 -12.42 -7.08 7.36
N ARG A 188 -12.95 -6.15 8.16
CA ARG A 188 -12.90 -4.72 7.88
C ARG A 188 -11.56 -4.12 8.36
N VAL A 189 -10.48 -4.51 7.68
CA VAL A 189 -9.14 -3.96 7.91
C VAL A 189 -9.08 -2.53 7.40
N PHE A 190 -9.66 -2.29 6.24
CA PHE A 190 -9.77 -0.98 5.60
C PHE A 190 -11.21 -0.51 5.70
N ASP A 191 -11.38 0.79 5.91
CA ASP A 191 -12.69 1.37 6.11
C ASP A 191 -12.69 2.81 5.58
N THR A 192 -13.75 3.16 4.85
CA THR A 192 -13.94 4.53 4.37
C THR A 192 -14.94 5.20 5.30
N PRO A 193 -14.49 5.91 6.32
CA PRO A 193 -15.41 6.55 7.25
C PRO A 193 -16.16 7.68 6.54
N ALA A 194 -17.47 7.62 6.60
CA ALA A 194 -18.34 8.67 6.08
C ALA A 194 -19.34 9.04 7.17
N GLN A 195 -19.44 10.32 7.43
CA GLN A 195 -20.43 10.86 8.37
C GLN A 195 -21.14 12.01 7.71
N SER A 196 -22.45 12.05 7.86
CA SER A 196 -23.24 13.20 7.46
C SER A 196 -24.09 13.66 8.65
N TRP A 197 -24.22 14.96 8.77
CA TRP A 197 -25.01 15.56 9.86
C TRP A 197 -25.66 16.85 9.39
N ASN A 198 -26.72 17.22 10.05
CA ASN A 198 -27.35 18.51 9.83
C ASN A 198 -26.66 19.55 10.74
N ASP A 199 -26.17 20.63 10.15
CA ASP A 199 -25.58 21.71 10.90
C ASP A 199 -26.69 22.50 11.63
N PRO A 200 -26.72 22.52 12.94
CA PRO A 200 -27.80 23.20 13.67
C PRO A 200 -27.82 24.73 13.50
N GLU A 201 -26.71 25.33 13.07
CA GLU A 201 -26.65 26.80 12.90
C GLU A 201 -27.15 27.22 11.52
N THR A 202 -26.83 26.45 10.50
CA THR A 202 -27.15 26.82 9.11
C THR A 202 -28.30 25.99 8.51
N GLY A 203 -28.64 24.85 9.12
CA GLY A 203 -29.58 23.89 8.56
C GLY A 203 -29.07 23.11 7.38
N ALA A 204 -27.81 23.30 7.00
CA ALA A 204 -27.21 22.62 5.86
C ALA A 204 -26.82 21.19 6.21
N TRP A 205 -26.98 20.29 5.26
CA TRP A 205 -26.44 18.94 5.39
C TRP A 205 -24.96 18.98 5.05
N LEU A 206 -24.14 18.63 6.02
CA LEU A 206 -22.69 18.54 5.89
C LEU A 206 -22.29 17.07 5.86
N SER A 207 -21.22 16.76 5.15
CA SER A 207 -20.65 15.42 5.18
C SER A 207 -19.13 15.48 5.24
N ASN A 208 -18.57 14.51 5.90
CA ASN A 208 -17.12 14.33 5.97
C ASN A 208 -16.84 12.87 5.61
N ALA A 209 -16.12 12.66 4.54
CA ALA A 209 -15.70 11.34 4.12
C ALA A 209 -14.19 11.27 4.19
N GLY A 210 -13.70 10.39 5.03
CA GLY A 210 -12.27 10.06 5.06
C GLY A 210 -11.93 9.05 3.98
N THR A 211 -10.68 8.84 3.74
CA THR A 211 -10.19 7.81 2.81
C THR A 211 -9.73 6.59 3.58
N SER A 212 -9.80 5.41 2.95
CA SER A 212 -9.44 4.13 3.59
C SER A 212 -7.98 4.08 4.01
N ASP A 213 -7.11 4.68 3.21
CA ASP A 213 -5.67 4.74 3.46
C ASP A 213 -5.33 5.57 4.70
N LEU A 214 -5.88 6.78 4.82
CA LEU A 214 -5.64 7.62 6.00
C LEU A 214 -6.27 7.01 7.25
N ARG A 215 -7.45 6.40 7.12
CA ARG A 215 -8.08 5.67 8.22
C ARG A 215 -7.23 4.48 8.67
N PHE A 216 -6.66 3.74 7.73
CA PHE A 216 -5.71 2.66 8.04
C PHE A 216 -4.51 3.21 8.83
N CYS A 217 -3.90 4.30 8.35
CA CYS A 217 -2.76 4.92 9.03
C CYS A 217 -3.13 5.32 10.47
N GLU A 218 -4.29 5.94 10.63
CA GLU A 218 -4.81 6.34 11.94
C GLU A 218 -4.99 5.13 12.86
N ARG A 219 -5.60 4.05 12.37
CA ARG A 219 -5.79 2.81 13.12
C ARG A 219 -4.45 2.17 13.51
N VAL A 220 -3.50 2.12 12.58
CA VAL A 220 -2.18 1.52 12.85
C VAL A 220 -1.50 2.22 14.03
N ILE A 221 -1.63 3.56 14.11
CA ILE A 221 -1.05 4.36 15.21
C ILE A 221 -1.87 4.17 16.51
N ASN A 222 -3.19 4.42 16.45
CA ASN A 222 -4.05 4.52 17.63
C ASN A 222 -4.30 3.17 18.31
N ASP A 223 -4.44 2.11 17.51
CA ASP A 223 -4.70 0.76 18.02
C ASP A 223 -3.40 0.00 18.34
N LYS A 224 -2.26 0.69 18.30
CA LYS A 224 -0.91 0.16 18.61
C LYS A 224 -0.55 -1.05 17.72
N ILE A 225 -0.92 -0.98 16.46
CA ILE A 225 -0.71 -2.10 15.53
C ILE A 225 0.77 -2.32 15.25
N PHE A 226 1.59 -1.27 15.21
CA PHE A 226 3.03 -1.45 15.07
C PHE A 226 3.60 -2.33 16.20
N GLU A 227 3.16 -2.09 17.43
CA GLU A 227 3.61 -2.89 18.58
C GLU A 227 3.14 -4.34 18.46
N LYS A 228 1.84 -4.54 18.18
CA LYS A 228 1.23 -5.87 18.01
C LYS A 228 1.85 -6.67 16.87
N ALA A 229 2.36 -5.98 15.85
CA ALA A 229 2.98 -6.59 14.67
C ALA A 229 4.51 -6.78 14.80
N GLY A 230 5.10 -6.46 15.97
CA GLY A 230 6.53 -6.62 16.20
C GLY A 230 7.40 -5.44 15.79
N TRP A 231 6.79 -4.30 15.48
CA TRP A 231 7.49 -3.09 15.02
C TRP A 231 7.44 -1.97 16.08
N GLY A 232 7.62 -2.31 17.34
CA GLY A 232 7.43 -1.39 18.47
C GLY A 232 8.23 -0.09 18.40
N LYS A 233 9.38 -0.06 17.70
CA LYS A 233 10.12 1.19 17.50
C LYS A 233 9.32 2.23 16.70
N PHE A 234 8.51 1.77 15.73
CA PHE A 234 7.68 2.66 14.91
C PHE A 234 6.48 3.19 15.70
N GLN A 235 5.99 2.41 16.67
CA GLN A 235 4.91 2.86 17.54
C GLN A 235 5.29 4.10 18.36
N LYS A 236 6.59 4.26 18.64
CA LYS A 236 7.10 5.37 19.42
C LYS A 236 7.41 6.62 18.56
N MET A 237 7.34 6.49 17.24
CA MET A 237 7.62 7.61 16.34
C MET A 237 6.39 8.49 16.17
N LYS A 238 6.60 9.80 16.16
CA LYS A 238 5.52 10.76 15.85
C LYS A 238 5.00 10.59 14.42
N PHE A 239 5.90 10.24 13.49
CA PHE A 239 5.59 10.06 12.08
C PHE A 239 6.19 8.71 11.63
N PRO A 240 5.42 7.60 11.70
CA PRO A 240 6.01 6.28 11.52
C PRO A 240 6.00 5.73 10.09
N PHE A 241 5.32 6.41 9.13
CA PHE A 241 5.23 5.93 7.75
C PHE A 241 6.29 6.61 6.90
N LEU A 242 7.01 5.80 6.12
CA LEU A 242 8.09 6.30 5.27
C LEU A 242 7.55 6.60 3.87
N VAL A 243 7.86 7.80 3.36
CA VAL A 243 7.66 8.15 1.95
C VAL A 243 9.04 8.28 1.30
N ASP A 244 9.28 7.51 0.25
CA ASP A 244 10.50 7.62 -0.55
C ASP A 244 10.20 8.53 -1.74
N THR A 245 10.65 9.78 -1.67
CA THR A 245 10.36 10.75 -2.72
C THR A 245 11.13 10.49 -4.02
N SER A 246 12.07 9.54 -4.01
CA SER A 246 12.74 9.10 -5.25
C SER A 246 11.84 8.16 -6.08
N ILE A 247 10.76 7.65 -5.50
CA ILE A 247 9.74 6.89 -6.22
C ILE A 247 8.60 7.87 -6.53
N PHE A 248 8.78 8.65 -7.59
CA PHE A 248 7.83 9.71 -7.94
C PHE A 248 6.75 9.16 -8.88
N VAL A 249 5.57 8.99 -8.34
CA VAL A 249 4.40 8.42 -9.00
C VAL A 249 3.52 9.56 -9.53
N LYS A 250 2.98 9.42 -10.71
CA LYS A 250 2.08 10.41 -11.30
C LYS A 250 0.64 9.93 -11.25
N HIS A 251 -0.28 10.80 -10.92
CA HIS A 251 -1.72 10.50 -11.01
C HIS A 251 -2.21 10.62 -12.45
N ILE A 252 -3.18 9.78 -12.81
CA ILE A 252 -3.93 9.91 -14.06
C ILE A 252 -5.32 10.42 -13.72
N ASP A 253 -5.78 11.43 -14.41
CA ASP A 253 -7.17 11.87 -14.35
C ASP A 253 -7.82 11.77 -15.74
N ASN A 254 -9.01 12.36 -15.88
CA ASN A 254 -9.74 12.33 -17.15
C ASN A 254 -9.06 13.16 -18.25
N GLN A 255 -8.13 14.03 -17.88
CA GLN A 255 -7.40 14.89 -18.82
C GLN A 255 -6.00 14.35 -19.15
N GLY A 256 -5.55 13.32 -18.45
CA GLY A 256 -4.24 12.70 -18.69
C GLY A 256 -3.39 12.55 -17.42
N ILE A 257 -2.08 12.45 -17.62
CA ILE A 257 -1.12 12.31 -16.51
C ILE A 257 -0.81 13.70 -15.93
N GLN A 258 -0.86 13.79 -14.60
CA GLN A 258 -0.47 14.99 -13.86
C GLN A 258 0.81 14.76 -13.06
#